data_1f9954e52c3e90968194ce7356266d19
#
_entry.id   1f9954e52c3e90968194ce7356266d19
#
_cell.length_a   1.000
_cell.length_b   1.000
_cell.length_c   1.000
_cell.angle_alpha   90.00
_cell.angle_beta   90.00
_cell.angle_gamma   90.00
#
_symmetry.space_group_name_H-M   'P 1'
#
loop_
_entity.id
_entity.type
_entity.pdbx_description
1 polymer ?
#
loop_
_entity_poly.entity_id
_entity_poly.type
_entity_poly.pdbx_seq_one_letter_code
_entity_poly.pdbx_strand_id
1 'polypeptide(L)'
;MAKYEIFTDSSCDLSKELVERFDLKVMQLEVIIDDKPPVLNKDIDIKGFYNQLRDGANAKTSAVTPGYFEEHMRAALEEGKDILYLGFSSGLSVTYSNGVMVLEELKKEYPDRKILYVDTLSGSSGQGLAVYHAAKLREEGKTIEEVADAILAISSRIHHHVTVNDLFFLKRGGRISAATAVAGTVLQFKPIIIVDEKGKLSNIGKVRGRKTSINELFSMLKKVQKFEELPLVCISHSDCENDVNHLADMIKAEFPNVEILIGDIGPVIGAHTGPGAIALCHLGKTTKGVLE
;
A
#
# COMPACT_ATOMS: atom_id res chain seq x y z
N MET A 1 16.37 -11.14 -20.32
CA MET A 1 16.33 -10.60 -18.96
C MET A 1 15.90 -9.14 -19.05
N ALA A 2 15.04 -8.67 -18.13
CA ALA A 2 14.64 -7.27 -18.11
C ALA A 2 15.87 -6.37 -17.93
N LYS A 3 15.92 -5.27 -18.66
CA LYS A 3 17.05 -4.31 -18.59
C LYS A 3 16.97 -3.42 -17.34
N TYR A 4 15.88 -3.48 -16.59
CA TYR A 4 15.64 -2.68 -15.40
C TYR A 4 15.03 -3.49 -14.26
N GLU A 5 15.24 -3.02 -13.05
CA GLU A 5 14.66 -3.59 -11.84
C GLU A 5 13.55 -2.68 -11.30
N ILE A 6 12.50 -3.30 -10.75
CA ILE A 6 11.44 -2.57 -10.07
C ILE A 6 11.72 -2.64 -8.58
N PHE A 7 11.98 -1.46 -7.99
CA PHE A 7 12.11 -1.24 -6.56
C PHE A 7 10.80 -0.73 -5.99
N THR A 8 10.46 -1.20 -4.83
CA THR A 8 9.36 -0.70 -4.00
C THR A 8 9.76 -0.78 -2.53
N ASP A 9 8.83 -0.59 -1.61
CA ASP A 9 9.09 -0.77 -0.19
C ASP A 9 8.04 -1.67 0.47
N SER A 10 8.32 -2.14 1.67
CA SER A 10 7.51 -3.14 2.36
C SER A 10 6.13 -2.65 2.82
N SER A 11 5.78 -1.39 2.55
CA SER A 11 4.41 -0.89 2.73
C SER A 11 3.46 -1.33 1.62
N CYS A 12 3.95 -1.97 0.55
CA CYS A 12 3.11 -2.43 -0.58
C CYS A 12 2.26 -3.67 -0.26
N ASP A 13 2.58 -4.37 0.83
CA ASP A 13 1.88 -5.56 1.31
C ASP A 13 1.67 -6.66 0.24
N LEU A 14 2.57 -6.74 -0.74
CA LEU A 14 2.57 -7.84 -1.71
C LEU A 14 3.06 -9.14 -1.05
N SER A 15 2.43 -10.25 -1.41
CA SER A 15 2.84 -11.56 -0.89
C SER A 15 4.25 -11.93 -1.36
N LYS A 16 4.92 -12.77 -0.55
CA LYS A 16 6.26 -13.26 -0.87
C LYS A 16 6.31 -13.93 -2.25
N GLU A 17 5.28 -14.69 -2.59
CA GLU A 17 5.17 -15.40 -3.87
C GLU A 17 5.15 -14.42 -5.04
N LEU A 18 4.44 -13.29 -4.92
CA LEU A 18 4.40 -12.26 -5.98
C LEU A 18 5.73 -11.52 -6.07
N VAL A 19 6.36 -11.21 -4.93
CA VAL A 19 7.68 -10.57 -4.88
C VAL A 19 8.73 -11.45 -5.58
N GLU A 20 8.77 -12.75 -5.27
CA GLU A 20 9.69 -13.71 -5.88
C GLU A 20 9.38 -13.93 -7.37
N ARG A 21 8.12 -14.15 -7.72
CA ARG A 21 7.67 -14.37 -9.11
C ARG A 21 8.10 -13.23 -10.03
N PHE A 22 7.94 -12.01 -9.58
CA PHE A 22 8.24 -10.82 -10.37
C PHE A 22 9.64 -10.26 -10.12
N ASP A 23 10.50 -10.91 -9.36
CA ASP A 23 11.83 -10.40 -8.99
C ASP A 23 11.79 -8.92 -8.60
N LEU A 24 10.95 -8.60 -7.60
CA LEU A 24 10.79 -7.24 -7.08
C LEU A 24 11.82 -6.97 -5.98
N LYS A 25 12.41 -5.79 -5.96
CA LYS A 25 13.35 -5.34 -4.94
C LYS A 25 12.57 -4.54 -3.88
N VAL A 26 12.32 -5.16 -2.73
CA VAL A 26 11.47 -4.58 -1.67
C VAL A 26 12.34 -4.00 -0.55
N MET A 27 12.42 -2.69 -0.48
CA MET A 27 13.09 -1.96 0.59
C MET A 27 12.32 -2.09 1.90
N GLN A 28 13.00 -2.53 2.96
CA GLN A 28 12.35 -2.89 4.21
C GLN A 28 12.24 -1.69 5.15
N LEU A 29 11.01 -1.35 5.55
CA LEU A 29 10.75 -0.53 6.73
C LEU A 29 10.92 -1.39 7.99
N GLU A 30 11.06 -0.73 9.12
CA GLU A 30 11.21 -1.38 10.43
C GLU A 30 9.98 -1.15 11.31
N VAL A 31 9.76 -2.10 12.21
CA VAL A 31 8.74 -2.03 13.26
C VAL A 31 9.41 -2.16 14.63
N ILE A 32 9.00 -1.33 15.57
CA ILE A 32 9.45 -1.32 16.95
C ILE A 32 8.24 -1.67 17.83
N ILE A 33 8.31 -2.77 18.57
CA ILE A 33 7.23 -3.25 19.45
C ILE A 33 7.69 -3.10 20.91
N ASP A 34 6.94 -2.33 21.71
CA ASP A 34 7.21 -2.11 23.14
C ASP A 34 8.66 -1.71 23.44
N ASP A 35 9.18 -0.76 22.66
CA ASP A 35 10.53 -0.21 22.75
C ASP A 35 11.67 -1.26 22.64
N LYS A 36 11.38 -2.45 22.08
CA LYS A 36 12.40 -3.46 21.69
C LYS A 36 13.20 -2.97 20.48
N PRO A 37 14.34 -3.61 20.17
CA PRO A 37 15.09 -3.28 18.96
C PRO A 37 14.22 -3.34 17.70
N PRO A 38 14.47 -2.46 16.71
CA PRO A 38 13.77 -2.51 15.44
C PRO A 38 13.91 -3.86 14.73
N VAL A 39 12.85 -4.31 14.09
CA VAL A 39 12.81 -5.54 13.30
C VAL A 39 12.31 -5.19 11.90
N LEU A 40 12.93 -5.75 10.86
CA LEU A 40 12.49 -5.56 9.48
C LEU A 40 11.09 -6.15 9.29
N ASN A 41 10.26 -5.47 8.52
CA ASN A 41 8.87 -5.89 8.27
C ASN A 41 8.75 -7.36 7.83
N LYS A 42 9.65 -7.81 6.96
CA LYS A 42 9.68 -9.19 6.43
C LYS A 42 9.98 -10.28 7.47
N ASP A 43 10.60 -9.93 8.60
CA ASP A 43 11.09 -10.87 9.63
C ASP A 43 10.08 -11.02 10.78
N ILE A 44 8.92 -10.38 10.70
CA ILE A 44 7.88 -10.40 11.72
C ILE A 44 6.78 -11.40 11.31
N ASP A 45 6.46 -12.34 12.21
CA ASP A 45 5.25 -13.17 12.08
C ASP A 45 3.99 -12.30 12.19
N ILE A 46 3.23 -12.19 11.08
CA ILE A 46 2.08 -11.31 10.95
C ILE A 46 1.00 -11.67 11.98
N LYS A 47 0.71 -12.95 12.15
CA LYS A 47 -0.35 -13.40 13.08
C LYS A 47 0.04 -13.14 14.54
N GLY A 48 1.27 -13.45 14.91
CA GLY A 48 1.82 -13.14 16.22
C GLY A 48 1.86 -11.65 16.51
N PHE A 49 2.17 -10.82 15.50
CA PHE A 49 2.13 -9.37 15.61
C PHE A 49 0.72 -8.85 15.94
N TYR A 50 -0.31 -9.29 15.22
CA TYR A 50 -1.68 -8.86 15.50
C TYR A 50 -2.19 -9.36 16.86
N ASN A 51 -1.76 -10.52 17.34
CA ASN A 51 -2.06 -11.00 18.69
C ASN A 51 -1.43 -10.08 19.74
N GLN A 52 -0.17 -9.70 19.59
CA GLN A 52 0.48 -8.73 20.49
C GLN A 52 -0.26 -7.39 20.53
N LEU A 53 -0.72 -6.89 19.37
CA LEU A 53 -1.52 -5.65 19.34
C LEU A 53 -2.87 -5.77 20.06
N ARG A 54 -3.54 -6.94 19.99
CA ARG A 54 -4.78 -7.21 20.75
C ARG A 54 -4.52 -7.27 22.23
N ASP A 55 -3.36 -7.76 22.64
CA ASP A 55 -2.91 -7.83 24.04
C ASP A 55 -2.40 -6.48 24.56
N GLY A 56 -2.46 -5.43 23.73
CA GLY A 56 -2.15 -4.05 24.14
C GLY A 56 -0.73 -3.58 23.82
N ALA A 57 0.07 -4.35 23.10
CA ALA A 57 1.40 -3.93 22.68
C ALA A 57 1.36 -2.62 21.86
N ASN A 58 2.40 -1.81 22.03
CA ASN A 58 2.56 -0.56 21.31
C ASN A 58 3.56 -0.75 20.16
N ALA A 59 3.10 -0.59 18.92
CA ALA A 59 3.96 -0.64 17.75
C ALA A 59 4.17 0.74 17.13
N LYS A 60 5.42 1.02 16.73
CA LYS A 60 5.88 2.20 15.99
C LYS A 60 6.64 1.73 14.76
N THR A 61 6.85 2.60 13.79
CA THR A 61 7.57 2.25 12.55
C THR A 61 8.64 3.30 12.23
N SER A 62 9.72 2.84 11.58
CA SER A 62 10.74 3.70 10.99
C SER A 62 10.66 3.62 9.48
N ALA A 63 10.89 4.76 8.80
CA ALA A 63 11.02 4.81 7.36
C ALA A 63 12.31 4.09 6.91
N VAL A 64 12.36 3.66 5.65
CA VAL A 64 13.60 3.18 5.04
C VAL A 64 14.64 4.31 5.06
N THR A 65 15.83 4.00 5.56
CA THR A 65 16.91 4.99 5.66
C THR A 65 17.57 5.25 4.31
N PRO A 66 18.13 6.46 4.07
CA PRO A 66 18.89 6.73 2.87
C PRO A 66 20.04 5.73 2.61
N GLY A 67 20.78 5.35 3.66
CA GLY A 67 21.88 4.39 3.53
C GLY A 67 21.41 3.01 3.06
N TYR A 68 20.24 2.54 3.53
CA TYR A 68 19.67 1.28 3.07
C TYR A 68 19.24 1.35 1.60
N PHE A 69 18.64 2.45 1.16
CA PHE A 69 18.35 2.68 -0.25
C PHE A 69 19.61 2.70 -1.10
N GLU A 70 20.63 3.45 -0.68
CA GLU A 70 21.87 3.61 -1.42
C GLU A 70 22.56 2.27 -1.65
N GLU A 71 22.73 1.46 -0.59
CA GLU A 71 23.36 0.14 -0.67
C GLU A 71 22.72 -0.74 -1.75
N HIS A 72 21.39 -0.87 -1.72
CA HIS A 72 20.67 -1.79 -2.60
C HIS A 72 20.52 -1.26 -4.02
N MET A 73 20.27 0.04 -4.19
CA MET A 73 20.08 0.62 -5.52
C MET A 73 21.43 0.78 -6.25
N ARG A 74 22.50 1.12 -5.54
CA ARG A 74 23.86 1.15 -6.10
C ARG A 74 24.28 -0.21 -6.64
N ALA A 75 24.03 -1.28 -5.90
CA ALA A 75 24.33 -2.64 -6.33
C ALA A 75 23.69 -2.99 -7.69
N ALA A 76 22.42 -2.62 -7.88
CA ALA A 76 21.72 -2.84 -9.16
C ALA A 76 22.36 -2.03 -10.32
N LEU A 77 22.74 -0.77 -10.06
CA LEU A 77 23.40 0.07 -11.06
C LEU A 77 24.78 -0.45 -11.44
N GLU A 78 25.56 -0.96 -10.49
CA GLU A 78 26.87 -1.61 -10.72
C GLU A 78 26.73 -2.88 -11.56
N GLU A 79 25.62 -3.60 -11.45
CA GLU A 79 25.27 -4.72 -12.33
C GLU A 79 24.79 -4.28 -13.73
N GLY A 80 24.76 -2.97 -13.99
CA GLY A 80 24.33 -2.40 -15.27
C GLY A 80 22.82 -2.40 -15.48
N LYS A 81 22.03 -2.45 -14.40
CA LYS A 81 20.56 -2.38 -14.45
C LYS A 81 20.09 -0.92 -14.36
N ASP A 82 18.99 -0.63 -15.04
CA ASP A 82 18.23 0.60 -14.82
C ASP A 82 17.27 0.40 -13.63
N ILE A 83 16.78 1.48 -13.02
CA ILE A 83 15.95 1.45 -11.81
C ILE A 83 14.63 2.15 -12.04
N LEU A 84 13.52 1.46 -11.73
CA LEU A 84 12.19 2.06 -11.53
C LEU A 84 11.78 1.90 -10.07
N TYR A 85 11.71 2.99 -9.31
CA TYR A 85 11.25 3.01 -7.93
C TYR A 85 9.78 3.45 -7.84
N LEU A 86 8.93 2.58 -7.29
CA LEU A 86 7.52 2.80 -7.03
C LEU A 86 7.31 2.86 -5.51
N GLY A 87 7.26 4.06 -4.97
CA GLY A 87 7.35 4.25 -3.52
C GLY A 87 6.00 4.45 -2.84
N PHE A 88 6.00 4.18 -1.54
CA PHE A 88 4.92 4.48 -0.60
C PHE A 88 4.56 5.97 -0.64
N SER A 89 3.28 6.29 -0.51
CA SER A 89 2.78 7.67 -0.52
C SER A 89 3.63 8.62 0.32
N SER A 90 4.12 9.68 -0.32
CA SER A 90 4.83 10.79 0.36
C SER A 90 3.93 11.53 1.35
N GLY A 91 2.61 11.40 1.21
CA GLY A 91 1.62 11.93 2.16
C GLY A 91 1.54 11.17 3.49
N LEU A 92 2.10 9.95 3.57
CA LEU A 92 2.03 9.05 4.73
C LEU A 92 3.39 8.80 5.39
N SER A 93 4.48 8.86 4.63
CA SER A 93 5.82 8.55 5.10
C SER A 93 6.89 9.33 4.35
N VAL A 94 8.03 9.58 5.00
CA VAL A 94 9.24 10.13 4.35
C VAL A 94 10.02 9.08 3.56
N THR A 95 9.59 7.82 3.55
CA THR A 95 10.26 6.72 2.83
C THR A 95 10.48 7.06 1.36
N TYR A 96 9.45 7.54 0.66
CA TYR A 96 9.57 7.96 -0.73
C TYR A 96 10.62 9.05 -0.93
N SER A 97 10.58 10.11 -0.11
CA SER A 97 11.51 11.23 -0.20
C SER A 97 12.96 10.80 0.07
N ASN A 98 13.18 9.87 1.00
CA ASN A 98 14.50 9.31 1.27
C ASN A 98 15.04 8.55 0.05
N GLY A 99 14.19 7.74 -0.61
CA GLY A 99 14.58 7.02 -1.83
C GLY A 99 14.89 7.97 -2.99
N VAL A 100 14.05 8.98 -3.21
CA VAL A 100 14.27 10.00 -4.27
C VAL A 100 15.57 10.76 -4.04
N MET A 101 15.85 11.16 -2.81
CA MET A 101 17.09 11.86 -2.48
C MET A 101 18.33 11.03 -2.88
N VAL A 102 18.34 9.75 -2.58
CA VAL A 102 19.42 8.83 -2.96
C VAL A 102 19.49 8.67 -4.48
N LEU A 103 18.36 8.47 -5.14
CA LEU A 103 18.31 8.28 -6.59
C LEU A 103 18.80 9.52 -7.37
N GLU A 104 18.55 10.73 -6.86
CA GLU A 104 19.06 11.96 -7.47
C GLU A 104 20.59 12.09 -7.37
N GLU A 105 21.22 11.57 -6.31
CA GLU A 105 22.69 11.49 -6.23
C GLU A 105 23.22 10.37 -7.15
N LEU A 106 22.60 9.19 -7.15
CA LEU A 106 23.01 8.09 -8.03
C LEU A 106 22.88 8.43 -9.52
N LYS A 107 21.91 9.25 -9.94
CA LYS A 107 21.82 9.76 -11.32
C LYS A 107 23.09 10.52 -11.76
N LYS A 108 23.72 11.24 -10.86
CA LYS A 108 24.97 12.00 -11.17
C LYS A 108 26.16 11.07 -11.35
N GLU A 109 26.19 9.98 -10.58
CA GLU A 109 27.28 8.99 -10.61
C GLU A 109 27.11 8.00 -11.78
N TYR A 110 25.89 7.70 -12.19
CA TYR A 110 25.54 6.74 -13.25
C TYR A 110 24.77 7.41 -14.40
N PRO A 111 25.36 8.38 -15.14
CA PRO A 111 24.64 9.17 -16.14
C PRO A 111 24.14 8.34 -17.34
N ASP A 112 24.72 7.15 -17.58
CA ASP A 112 24.30 6.24 -18.64
C ASP A 112 23.18 5.29 -18.23
N ARG A 113 22.72 5.35 -16.97
CA ARG A 113 21.64 4.53 -16.45
C ARG A 113 20.33 5.31 -16.39
N LYS A 114 19.22 4.63 -16.70
CA LYS A 114 17.88 5.19 -16.51
C LYS A 114 17.45 4.95 -15.09
N ILE A 115 17.16 6.02 -14.37
CA ILE A 115 16.68 5.99 -12.99
C ILE A 115 15.39 6.80 -12.95
N LEU A 116 14.25 6.10 -12.79
CA LEU A 116 12.93 6.68 -12.71
C LEU A 116 12.27 6.36 -11.37
N TYR A 117 11.41 7.24 -10.92
CA TYR A 117 10.67 7.03 -9.67
C TYR A 117 9.27 7.63 -9.77
N VAL A 118 8.30 6.99 -9.13
CA VAL A 118 6.90 7.41 -9.07
C VAL A 118 6.43 7.35 -7.64
N ASP A 119 5.88 8.47 -7.15
CA ASP A 119 5.06 8.45 -5.94
C ASP A 119 3.72 7.81 -6.28
N THR A 120 3.46 6.63 -5.72
CA THR A 120 2.19 5.95 -5.99
C THR A 120 1.00 6.65 -5.32
N LEU A 121 1.27 7.61 -4.42
CA LEU A 121 0.27 8.24 -3.57
C LEU A 121 -0.63 7.19 -2.87
N SER A 122 -0.10 6.02 -2.63
CA SER A 122 -0.82 4.83 -2.17
C SER A 122 -0.02 4.10 -1.10
N GLY A 123 -0.68 3.22 -0.37
CA GLY A 123 -0.04 2.30 0.57
C GLY A 123 -0.80 0.98 0.62
N SER A 124 -0.24 -0.04 1.28
CA SER A 124 -0.81 -1.37 1.37
C SER A 124 -1.20 -1.91 0.00
N SER A 125 -2.33 -2.57 -0.11
CA SER A 125 -2.83 -3.15 -1.37
C SER A 125 -2.98 -2.14 -2.53
N GLY A 126 -3.08 -0.83 -2.27
CA GLY A 126 -3.11 0.16 -3.35
C GLY A 126 -1.73 0.43 -3.95
N GLN A 127 -0.68 0.48 -3.15
CA GLN A 127 0.70 0.48 -3.64
C GLN A 127 1.02 -0.87 -4.29
N GLY A 128 0.59 -1.98 -3.68
CA GLY A 128 0.72 -3.33 -4.24
C GLY A 128 0.08 -3.45 -5.62
N LEU A 129 -1.11 -2.84 -5.85
CA LEU A 129 -1.77 -2.80 -7.15
C LEU A 129 -0.90 -2.09 -8.21
N ALA A 130 -0.33 -0.93 -7.86
CA ALA A 130 0.56 -0.19 -8.77
C ALA A 130 1.81 -1.01 -9.14
N VAL A 131 2.45 -1.63 -8.13
CA VAL A 131 3.65 -2.46 -8.31
C VAL A 131 3.34 -3.73 -9.10
N TYR A 132 2.24 -4.41 -8.81
CA TYR A 132 1.79 -5.58 -9.56
C TYR A 132 1.52 -5.24 -11.03
N HIS A 133 0.81 -4.15 -11.30
CA HIS A 133 0.55 -3.71 -12.66
C HIS A 133 1.85 -3.35 -13.40
N ALA A 134 2.78 -2.65 -12.77
CA ALA A 134 4.10 -2.37 -13.33
C ALA A 134 4.89 -3.66 -13.68
N ALA A 135 4.83 -4.65 -12.79
CA ALA A 135 5.49 -5.94 -13.01
C ALA A 135 4.88 -6.70 -14.20
N LYS A 136 3.55 -6.65 -14.36
CA LYS A 136 2.85 -7.23 -15.52
C LYS A 136 3.25 -6.55 -16.83
N LEU A 137 3.29 -5.23 -16.85
CA LEU A 137 3.73 -4.46 -18.03
C LEU A 137 5.20 -4.78 -18.39
N ARG A 138 6.07 -4.98 -17.38
CA ARG A 138 7.45 -5.44 -17.61
C ARG A 138 7.50 -6.85 -18.21
N GLU A 139 6.66 -7.78 -17.76
CA GLU A 139 6.54 -9.13 -18.37
C GLU A 139 6.06 -9.05 -19.83
N GLU A 140 5.21 -8.08 -20.17
CA GLU A 140 4.77 -7.80 -21.54
C GLU A 140 5.85 -7.14 -22.41
N GLY A 141 7.03 -6.86 -21.86
CA GLY A 141 8.17 -6.29 -22.57
C GLY A 141 8.17 -4.77 -22.70
N LYS A 142 7.35 -4.07 -21.92
CA LYS A 142 7.32 -2.60 -21.89
C LYS A 142 8.64 -2.03 -21.40
N THR A 143 9.05 -0.88 -21.95
CA THR A 143 10.23 -0.15 -21.50
C THR A 143 10.00 0.48 -20.13
N ILE A 144 11.09 0.85 -19.47
CA ILE A 144 11.04 1.48 -18.15
C ILE A 144 10.22 2.78 -18.17
N GLU A 145 10.33 3.56 -19.25
CA GLU A 145 9.59 4.80 -19.44
C GLU A 145 8.09 4.53 -19.63
N GLU A 146 7.72 3.58 -20.50
CA GLU A 146 6.32 3.21 -20.71
C GLU A 146 5.67 2.75 -19.40
N VAL A 147 6.40 1.99 -18.57
CA VAL A 147 5.90 1.54 -17.28
C VAL A 147 5.78 2.68 -16.29
N ALA A 148 6.79 3.54 -16.19
CA ALA A 148 6.76 4.71 -15.30
C ALA A 148 5.59 5.64 -15.65
N ASP A 149 5.39 5.93 -16.94
CA ASP A 149 4.28 6.77 -17.43
C ASP A 149 2.92 6.13 -17.15
N ALA A 150 2.78 4.83 -17.38
CA ALA A 150 1.53 4.10 -17.08
C ALA A 150 1.18 4.16 -15.58
N ILE A 151 2.17 3.93 -14.69
CA ILE A 151 1.93 4.01 -13.25
C ILE A 151 1.64 5.44 -12.79
N LEU A 152 2.35 6.44 -13.32
CA LEU A 152 2.08 7.85 -13.03
C LEU A 152 0.64 8.23 -13.42
N ALA A 153 0.17 7.79 -14.59
CA ALA A 153 -1.18 8.07 -15.09
C ALA A 153 -2.29 7.50 -14.20
N ILE A 154 -2.06 6.34 -13.56
CA ILE A 154 -3.06 5.71 -12.69
C ILE A 154 -2.91 6.08 -11.21
N SER A 155 -1.75 6.57 -10.75
CA SER A 155 -1.47 6.80 -9.32
C SER A 155 -2.50 7.70 -8.64
N SER A 156 -2.99 8.74 -9.32
CA SER A 156 -4.04 9.63 -8.80
C SER A 156 -5.43 9.00 -8.83
N ARG A 157 -5.61 7.84 -9.47
CA ARG A 157 -6.89 7.15 -9.68
C ARG A 157 -6.99 5.80 -8.97
N ILE A 158 -5.97 5.38 -8.24
CA ILE A 158 -6.04 4.19 -7.39
C ILE A 158 -6.84 4.56 -6.14
N HIS A 159 -8.11 4.18 -6.12
CA HIS A 159 -8.98 4.38 -4.96
C HIS A 159 -8.67 3.38 -3.86
N HIS A 160 -8.76 3.88 -2.62
CA HIS A 160 -8.65 3.08 -1.40
C HIS A 160 -9.94 3.25 -0.62
N HIS A 161 -10.66 2.19 -0.41
CA HIS A 161 -11.83 2.13 0.46
C HIS A 161 -11.44 1.32 1.68
N VAL A 162 -11.33 1.98 2.83
CA VAL A 162 -10.74 1.40 4.03
C VAL A 162 -11.74 1.47 5.19
N THR A 163 -11.80 0.40 5.97
CA THR A 163 -12.44 0.40 7.28
C THR A 163 -11.51 -0.21 8.32
N VAL A 164 -11.54 0.34 9.53
CA VAL A 164 -10.78 -0.15 10.69
C VAL A 164 -11.73 -0.44 11.85
N ASN A 165 -11.27 -1.17 12.86
CA ASN A 165 -12.09 -1.41 14.05
C ASN A 165 -12.34 -0.13 14.84
N ASP A 166 -11.32 0.71 14.96
CA ASP A 166 -11.38 2.06 15.53
C ASP A 166 -10.24 2.95 14.98
N LEU A 167 -10.29 4.24 15.26
CA LEU A 167 -9.28 5.20 14.80
C LEU A 167 -8.07 5.34 15.74
N PHE A 168 -8.02 4.57 16.83
CA PHE A 168 -7.00 4.72 17.87
C PHE A 168 -5.58 4.55 17.30
N PHE A 169 -5.34 3.48 16.54
CA PHE A 169 -4.04 3.19 15.95
C PHE A 169 -3.60 4.28 14.96
N LEU A 170 -4.47 4.72 14.07
CA LEU A 170 -4.20 5.78 13.10
C LEU A 170 -3.89 7.12 13.78
N LYS A 171 -4.63 7.45 14.84
CA LYS A 171 -4.40 8.66 15.65
C LYS A 171 -3.06 8.58 16.37
N ARG A 172 -2.79 7.46 17.05
CA ARG A 172 -1.53 7.21 17.77
C ARG A 172 -0.33 7.31 16.83
N GLY A 173 -0.46 6.74 15.64
CA GLY A 173 0.57 6.80 14.60
C GLY A 173 0.69 8.17 13.90
N GLY A 174 -0.21 9.12 14.14
CA GLY A 174 -0.20 10.43 13.51
C GLY A 174 -0.60 10.47 12.03
N ARG A 175 -1.23 9.40 11.49
CA ARG A 175 -1.67 9.30 10.09
C ARG A 175 -3.09 9.79 9.87
N ILE A 176 -3.79 10.11 10.96
CA ILE A 176 -5.05 10.85 10.93
C ILE A 176 -5.05 11.94 12.02
N SER A 177 -5.72 13.06 11.76
CA SER A 177 -5.72 14.17 12.73
C SER A 177 -6.49 13.81 14.01
N ALA A 178 -6.08 14.38 15.14
CA ALA A 178 -6.76 14.17 16.41
C ALA A 178 -8.24 14.63 16.37
N ALA A 179 -8.55 15.71 15.65
CA ALA A 179 -9.91 16.21 15.48
C ALA A 179 -10.80 15.20 14.73
N THR A 180 -10.26 14.55 13.72
CA THR A 180 -10.98 13.52 12.94
C THR A 180 -11.23 12.25 13.77
N ALA A 181 -10.32 11.91 14.69
CA ALA A 181 -10.40 10.70 15.51
C ALA A 181 -11.40 10.79 16.68
N VAL A 182 -11.72 11.98 17.18
CA VAL A 182 -12.65 12.16 18.33
C VAL A 182 -14.07 11.70 18.02
N ALA A 183 -14.47 11.68 16.77
CA ALA A 183 -15.82 11.28 16.35
C ALA A 183 -16.07 9.75 16.35
N GLY A 184 -15.08 8.90 16.67
CA GLY A 184 -15.09 7.47 16.34
C GLY A 184 -15.07 6.45 17.49
N THR A 185 -15.06 6.85 18.77
CA THR A 185 -14.84 5.92 19.91
C THR A 185 -16.07 5.13 20.39
N VAL A 186 -17.15 5.11 19.65
CA VAL A 186 -18.31 4.27 20.01
C VAL A 186 -18.12 2.89 19.39
N LEU A 187 -17.95 1.88 20.21
CA LEU A 187 -17.61 0.47 19.87
C LEU A 187 -18.39 -0.15 18.69
N GLN A 188 -19.57 0.36 18.39
CA GLN A 188 -20.42 -0.15 17.31
C GLN A 188 -20.25 0.55 15.96
N PHE A 189 -19.53 1.70 15.91
CA PHE A 189 -19.35 2.44 14.68
C PHE A 189 -17.98 2.12 14.05
N LYS A 190 -17.99 1.84 12.77
CA LYS A 190 -16.79 1.57 11.96
C LYS A 190 -16.50 2.76 11.06
N PRO A 191 -15.29 3.33 11.12
CA PRO A 191 -14.90 4.43 10.24
C PRO A 191 -14.86 3.98 8.78
N ILE A 192 -15.19 4.89 7.88
CA ILE A 192 -14.97 4.77 6.43
C ILE A 192 -13.91 5.78 6.05
N ILE A 193 -12.80 5.27 5.54
CA ILE A 193 -11.58 6.02 5.28
C ILE A 193 -11.23 5.87 3.80
N ILE A 194 -10.70 6.92 3.21
CA ILE A 194 -10.11 6.92 1.86
C ILE A 194 -8.69 7.45 1.91
N VAL A 195 -7.95 7.25 0.85
CA VAL A 195 -6.74 8.02 0.54
C VAL A 195 -7.15 9.16 -0.38
N ASP A 196 -6.82 10.39 -0.01
CA ASP A 196 -7.14 11.59 -0.79
C ASP A 196 -6.15 11.83 -1.95
N GLU A 197 -6.37 12.89 -2.72
CA GLU A 197 -5.52 13.29 -3.86
C GLU A 197 -4.06 13.57 -3.48
N LYS A 198 -3.80 13.90 -2.22
CA LYS A 198 -2.45 14.15 -1.67
C LYS A 198 -1.81 12.89 -1.08
N GLY A 199 -2.43 11.73 -1.28
CA GLY A 199 -1.96 10.47 -0.73
C GLY A 199 -2.10 10.35 0.79
N LYS A 200 -2.98 11.14 1.44
CA LYS A 200 -3.23 11.14 2.89
C LYS A 200 -4.52 10.40 3.23
N LEU A 201 -4.58 9.86 4.45
CA LEU A 201 -5.82 9.26 4.96
C LEU A 201 -6.84 10.33 5.35
N SER A 202 -8.06 10.18 4.84
CA SER A 202 -9.22 11.01 5.17
C SER A 202 -10.37 10.14 5.65
N ASN A 203 -10.87 10.41 6.87
CA ASN A 203 -12.09 9.79 7.37
C ASN A 203 -13.30 10.54 6.81
N ILE A 204 -14.07 9.88 5.95
CA ILE A 204 -15.22 10.46 5.25
C ILE A 204 -16.56 10.15 5.91
N GLY A 205 -16.57 9.29 6.92
CA GLY A 205 -17.78 8.90 7.61
C GLY A 205 -17.61 7.73 8.56
N LYS A 206 -18.74 7.27 9.07
CA LYS A 206 -18.82 6.07 9.91
C LYS A 206 -20.16 5.38 9.70
N VAL A 207 -20.16 4.06 9.80
CA VAL A 207 -21.38 3.23 9.71
C VAL A 207 -21.48 2.34 10.94
N ARG A 208 -22.71 1.91 11.27
CA ARG A 208 -22.93 1.05 12.43
C ARG A 208 -22.80 -0.42 12.08
N GLY A 209 -21.84 -1.09 12.71
CA GLY A 209 -21.62 -2.53 12.59
C GLY A 209 -20.64 -2.93 11.48
N ARG A 210 -19.99 -4.05 11.71
CA ARG A 210 -18.92 -4.58 10.82
C ARG A 210 -19.44 -4.95 9.44
N LYS A 211 -20.53 -5.71 9.36
CA LYS A 211 -21.14 -6.10 8.08
C LYS A 211 -21.52 -4.88 7.23
N THR A 212 -22.06 -3.84 7.87
CA THR A 212 -22.41 -2.60 7.17
C THR A 212 -21.17 -1.90 6.61
N SER A 213 -20.05 -1.91 7.35
CA SER A 213 -18.81 -1.29 6.84
C SER A 213 -18.27 -2.03 5.62
N ILE A 214 -18.33 -3.35 5.58
CA ILE A 214 -17.92 -4.14 4.42
C ILE A 214 -18.82 -3.85 3.21
N ASN A 215 -20.14 -3.81 3.42
CA ASN A 215 -21.11 -3.46 2.37
C ASN A 215 -20.88 -2.04 1.82
N GLU A 216 -20.47 -1.10 2.69
CA GLU A 216 -20.14 0.27 2.26
C GLU A 216 -18.90 0.29 1.37
N LEU A 217 -17.82 -0.44 1.72
CA LEU A 217 -16.64 -0.55 0.84
C LEU A 217 -17.03 -1.08 -0.55
N PHE A 218 -17.86 -2.12 -0.60
CA PHE A 218 -18.36 -2.66 -1.86
C PHE A 218 -19.25 -1.66 -2.64
N SER A 219 -20.12 -0.92 -1.94
CA SER A 219 -20.94 0.14 -2.55
C SER A 219 -20.08 1.23 -3.18
N MET A 220 -19.02 1.65 -2.49
CA MET A 220 -18.06 2.65 -2.98
C MET A 220 -17.31 2.14 -4.23
N LEU A 221 -16.83 0.90 -4.22
CA LEU A 221 -16.23 0.25 -5.39
C LEU A 221 -17.16 0.35 -6.60
N LYS A 222 -18.44 -0.05 -6.47
CA LYS A 222 -19.40 -0.06 -7.59
C LYS A 222 -19.61 1.31 -8.20
N LYS A 223 -19.54 2.38 -7.41
CA LYS A 223 -19.77 3.75 -7.88
C LYS A 223 -18.65 4.27 -8.80
N VAL A 224 -17.39 3.96 -8.47
CA VAL A 224 -16.24 4.63 -9.08
C VAL A 224 -15.27 3.72 -9.85
N GLN A 225 -15.50 2.40 -9.89
CA GLN A 225 -14.59 1.44 -10.55
C GLN A 225 -14.42 1.73 -12.06
N LYS A 226 -13.27 1.32 -12.61
CA LYS A 226 -12.90 1.43 -14.01
C LYS A 226 -12.28 0.11 -14.53
N PHE A 227 -13.05 -0.97 -14.43
CA PHE A 227 -12.61 -2.32 -14.77
C PHE A 227 -12.41 -2.57 -16.26
N GLU A 228 -12.95 -1.71 -17.14
CA GLU A 228 -12.67 -1.76 -18.58
C GLU A 228 -11.21 -1.37 -18.88
N GLU A 229 -10.57 -0.59 -18.00
CA GLU A 229 -9.18 -0.15 -18.14
C GLU A 229 -8.23 -1.08 -17.39
N LEU A 230 -8.56 -1.44 -16.15
CA LEU A 230 -7.77 -2.34 -15.31
C LEU A 230 -8.70 -3.24 -14.47
N PRO A 231 -8.98 -4.48 -14.93
CA PRO A 231 -9.89 -5.40 -14.24
C PRO A 231 -9.21 -6.09 -13.04
N LEU A 232 -8.68 -5.29 -12.11
CA LEU A 232 -7.92 -5.73 -10.94
C LEU A 232 -8.44 -5.08 -9.67
N VAL A 233 -8.64 -5.90 -8.64
CA VAL A 233 -8.93 -5.48 -7.27
C VAL A 233 -7.88 -6.08 -6.35
N CYS A 234 -7.31 -5.27 -5.48
CA CYS A 234 -6.42 -5.73 -4.42
C CYS A 234 -7.08 -5.47 -3.06
N ILE A 235 -7.14 -6.50 -2.23
CA ILE A 235 -7.70 -6.43 -0.88
C ILE A 235 -6.63 -6.86 0.11
N SER A 236 -6.38 -6.04 1.11
CA SER A 236 -5.52 -6.43 2.23
C SER A 236 -6.25 -6.34 3.56
N HIS A 237 -5.85 -7.18 4.52
CA HIS A 237 -6.53 -7.29 5.81
C HIS A 237 -5.58 -7.48 7.00
N SER A 238 -6.01 -6.99 8.16
CA SER A 238 -5.32 -7.15 9.44
C SER A 238 -5.94 -8.28 10.24
N ASP A 239 -5.61 -9.54 9.89
CA ASP A 239 -6.08 -10.75 10.57
C ASP A 239 -7.62 -10.81 10.73
N CYS A 240 -8.34 -10.62 9.60
CA CYS A 240 -9.80 -10.72 9.50
C CYS A 240 -10.24 -11.38 8.18
N GLU A 241 -9.66 -12.52 7.86
CA GLU A 241 -9.80 -13.26 6.61
C GLU A 241 -11.24 -13.57 6.23
N ASN A 242 -12.11 -13.98 7.20
CA ASN A 242 -13.51 -14.29 6.93
C ASN A 242 -14.28 -13.08 6.36
N ASP A 243 -13.99 -11.87 6.86
CA ASP A 243 -14.62 -10.64 6.38
C ASP A 243 -14.20 -10.31 4.95
N VAL A 244 -12.93 -10.55 4.64
CA VAL A 244 -12.37 -10.28 3.31
C VAL A 244 -12.84 -11.31 2.29
N ASN A 245 -12.94 -12.58 2.66
CA ASN A 245 -13.50 -13.61 1.78
C ASN A 245 -14.96 -13.28 1.42
N HIS A 246 -15.77 -12.84 2.40
CA HIS A 246 -17.13 -12.37 2.12
C HIS A 246 -17.15 -11.16 1.15
N LEU A 247 -16.26 -10.18 1.33
CA LEU A 247 -16.13 -9.04 0.41
C LEU A 247 -15.73 -9.49 -1.00
N ALA A 248 -14.78 -10.40 -1.09
CA ALA A 248 -14.32 -10.96 -2.37
C ALA A 248 -15.42 -11.71 -3.10
N ASP A 249 -16.24 -12.50 -2.38
CA ASP A 249 -17.40 -13.20 -2.93
C ASP A 249 -18.42 -12.23 -3.51
N MET A 250 -18.70 -11.11 -2.81
CA MET A 250 -19.60 -10.07 -3.30
C MET A 250 -19.06 -9.43 -4.58
N ILE A 251 -17.76 -9.14 -4.64
CA ILE A 251 -17.11 -8.55 -5.82
C ILE A 251 -17.16 -9.56 -6.97
N LYS A 252 -16.85 -10.83 -6.72
CA LYS A 252 -16.81 -11.85 -7.77
C LYS A 252 -18.20 -12.14 -8.35
N ALA A 253 -19.23 -12.08 -7.53
CA ALA A 253 -20.62 -12.24 -7.97
C ALA A 253 -21.09 -11.09 -8.91
N GLU A 254 -20.68 -9.86 -8.63
CA GLU A 254 -21.04 -8.67 -9.43
C GLU A 254 -20.12 -8.49 -10.66
N PHE A 255 -18.82 -8.81 -10.50
CA PHE A 255 -17.77 -8.60 -11.50
C PHE A 255 -16.98 -9.89 -11.75
N PRO A 256 -17.55 -10.90 -12.44
CA PRO A 256 -16.95 -12.24 -12.55
C PRO A 256 -15.59 -12.29 -13.27
N ASN A 257 -15.30 -11.29 -14.10
CA ASN A 257 -14.06 -11.22 -14.90
C ASN A 257 -12.94 -10.41 -14.23
N VAL A 258 -13.17 -9.88 -13.02
CA VAL A 258 -12.15 -9.10 -12.31
C VAL A 258 -11.19 -10.04 -11.59
N GLU A 259 -9.91 -9.78 -11.75
CA GLU A 259 -8.86 -10.44 -10.94
C GLU A 259 -8.90 -9.87 -9.51
N ILE A 260 -8.86 -10.74 -8.50
CA ILE A 260 -8.85 -10.34 -7.10
C ILE A 260 -7.59 -10.89 -6.44
N LEU A 261 -6.74 -9.99 -5.95
CA LEU A 261 -5.60 -10.33 -5.12
C LEU A 261 -5.95 -10.05 -3.66
N ILE A 262 -5.80 -11.06 -2.81
CA ILE A 262 -6.02 -10.93 -1.36
C ILE A 262 -4.68 -11.18 -0.66
N GLY A 263 -4.35 -10.33 0.30
CA GLY A 263 -3.14 -10.44 1.11
C GLY A 263 -3.30 -9.87 2.52
N ASP A 264 -2.29 -10.10 3.33
CA ASP A 264 -2.23 -9.52 4.67
C ASP A 264 -1.81 -8.05 4.62
N ILE A 265 -2.34 -7.25 5.53
CA ILE A 265 -1.71 -5.98 5.90
C ILE A 265 -0.49 -6.32 6.76
N GLY A 266 0.69 -6.01 6.26
CA GLY A 266 1.95 -6.27 6.95
C GLY A 266 2.12 -5.42 8.22
N PRO A 267 3.10 -5.76 9.08
CA PRO A 267 3.31 -5.12 10.38
C PRO A 267 3.52 -3.61 10.31
N VAL A 268 4.15 -3.09 9.27
CA VAL A 268 4.37 -1.63 9.08
C VAL A 268 3.05 -0.88 8.98
N ILE A 269 2.17 -1.29 8.09
CA ILE A 269 0.84 -0.68 7.94
C ILE A 269 -0.04 -1.05 9.13
N GLY A 270 0.05 -2.31 9.61
CA GLY A 270 -0.69 -2.83 10.76
C GLY A 270 -0.45 -2.07 12.05
N ALA A 271 0.77 -1.58 12.31
CA ALA A 271 1.10 -0.74 13.47
C ALA A 271 0.24 0.54 13.54
N HIS A 272 -0.20 1.03 12.38
CA HIS A 272 -1.03 2.24 12.26
C HIS A 272 -2.52 1.95 12.08
N THR A 273 -2.90 0.81 11.52
CA THR A 273 -4.31 0.48 11.26
C THR A 273 -4.93 -0.40 12.35
N GLY A 274 -4.11 -1.16 13.06
CA GLY A 274 -4.53 -2.12 14.06
C GLY A 274 -5.21 -3.37 13.49
N PRO A 275 -5.57 -4.33 14.37
CA PRO A 275 -6.27 -5.55 13.98
C PRO A 275 -7.66 -5.25 13.40
N GLY A 276 -8.08 -6.03 12.40
CA GLY A 276 -9.41 -5.94 11.79
C GLY A 276 -9.56 -4.83 10.75
N ALA A 277 -8.47 -4.23 10.28
CA ALA A 277 -8.52 -3.32 9.14
C ALA A 277 -8.75 -4.09 7.83
N ILE A 278 -9.48 -3.48 6.90
CA ILE A 278 -9.62 -3.92 5.50
C ILE A 278 -9.34 -2.72 4.60
N ALA A 279 -8.50 -2.92 3.61
CA ALA A 279 -8.29 -1.98 2.52
C ALA A 279 -8.68 -2.65 1.20
N LEU A 280 -9.63 -2.06 0.49
CA LEU A 280 -10.11 -2.46 -0.83
C LEU A 280 -9.60 -1.42 -1.83
N CYS A 281 -8.75 -1.83 -2.77
CA CYS A 281 -8.09 -0.94 -3.71
C CYS A 281 -8.35 -1.37 -5.15
N HIS A 282 -8.59 -0.39 -6.02
CA HIS A 282 -8.86 -0.60 -7.45
C HIS A 282 -8.65 0.68 -8.25
N LEU A 283 -8.55 0.58 -9.57
CA LEU A 283 -8.56 1.75 -10.44
C LEU A 283 -9.97 2.34 -10.52
N GLY A 284 -10.07 3.65 -10.31
CA GLY A 284 -11.32 4.40 -10.44
C GLY A 284 -11.38 5.23 -11.73
N LYS A 285 -12.61 5.62 -12.10
CA LYS A 285 -12.89 6.55 -13.22
C LYS A 285 -12.57 8.00 -12.89
N THR A 286 -12.51 8.34 -11.60
CA THR A 286 -12.22 9.69 -11.09
C THR A 286 -10.91 9.71 -10.33
N THR A 287 -10.36 10.88 -10.07
CA THR A 287 -9.26 11.08 -9.12
C THR A 287 -9.69 10.59 -7.73
N LYS A 288 -8.79 9.93 -7.00
CA LYS A 288 -9.05 9.46 -5.64
C LYS A 288 -9.50 10.63 -4.74
N GLY A 289 -10.40 10.33 -3.79
CA GLY A 289 -11.05 11.38 -2.98
C GLY A 289 -12.37 11.89 -3.57
N VAL A 290 -12.64 11.69 -4.85
CA VAL A 290 -13.90 12.03 -5.51
C VAL A 290 -14.74 10.75 -5.64
N LEU A 291 -15.94 10.77 -5.05
CA LEU A 291 -16.85 9.60 -4.96
C LEU A 291 -18.12 9.76 -5.80
N GLU A 292 -18.20 10.83 -6.61
CA GLU A 292 -19.35 11.15 -7.48
C GLU A 292 -19.05 10.95 -8.97
#